data_b542755cfaac862ad269ad6ff3c068a5
#
_entry.id   b542755cfaac862ad269ad6ff3c068a5
#
_cell.length_a   1.000
_cell.length_b   1.000
_cell.length_c   1.000
_cell.angle_alpha   90.00
_cell.angle_beta   90.00
_cell.angle_gamma   90.00
#
_symmetry.space_group_name_H-M   'P 1'
#
loop_
_entity.id
_entity.type
_entity.pdbx_description
1 polymer ?
#
loop_
_entity_poly.entity_id
_entity_poly.type
_entity_poly.pdbx_seq_one_letter_code
_entity_poly.pdbx_strand_id
1 'polypeptide(L)'
;MVKSGLVLACVALAQWVSAQQAPQMEALPIDPNVRYGVLDNGLTYYVRHNETPKNRAEFHIAQKVGSILENEDQRGLAHFLEHMAFNGTEHFPGKNMLNYLENKGIKFGVDINAYTGFDETVYRISNVPTQNQNLVDSCLLVLYDWACAISLNDKDIDEERGVIHEEWRTRADANWRTWEVTVPVMFAGSQYANRMPIGTMEVVMNFPYQALRDYYHKWYRPDQQGIIVIGDFDADKMEAQIKELFGKIKMPENAAERIYYTVPDNKEPIFAFHKDKEATYTRVDIYMKHDPMPREMRGTINGAINDYMGQVVGIMFNDRISEITQKPDAPFIAGAIFDGDFFVSKTKDAFTLIALGKDNGAIDAIKGIMREAERIDRFGFTASEYDRARATLLSRYENMYKERNNHKNIDYAEEYIRHFIDGGYIPGIEMEYNLLKQISPAIT
;
A
#
# COMPACT_ATOMS: atom_id res chain seq x y z
N MET A 1 -22.05 17.23 22.83
CA MET A 1 -21.14 16.29 23.54
C MET A 1 -21.45 14.89 23.04
N VAL A 2 -20.84 14.48 21.93
CA VAL A 2 -20.88 13.10 21.45
C VAL A 2 -19.63 12.46 22.05
N LYS A 3 -19.82 11.67 23.07
CA LYS A 3 -18.71 10.93 23.71
C LYS A 3 -18.33 9.74 22.83
N SER A 4 -17.08 9.65 22.60
CA SER A 4 -16.18 8.55 22.22
C SER A 4 -16.67 7.10 22.45
N GLY A 5 -17.82 6.71 21.94
CA GLY A 5 -18.40 5.38 22.16
C GLY A 5 -18.00 4.36 21.06
N LEU A 6 -17.92 4.80 19.80
CA LEU A 6 -17.70 3.89 18.66
C LEU A 6 -16.28 3.30 18.62
N VAL A 7 -15.28 4.10 18.96
CA VAL A 7 -13.89 3.62 19.08
C VAL A 7 -13.75 2.63 20.23
N LEU A 8 -14.56 2.78 21.28
CA LEU A 8 -14.58 1.86 22.42
C LEU A 8 -15.24 0.51 22.11
N ALA A 9 -16.16 0.41 21.15
CA ALA A 9 -16.80 -0.87 20.83
C ALA A 9 -15.86 -1.83 20.08
N CYS A 10 -15.12 -1.35 19.09
CA CYS A 10 -14.12 -2.19 18.40
C CYS A 10 -12.88 -2.43 19.29
N VAL A 11 -12.43 -1.44 20.05
CA VAL A 11 -11.32 -1.58 21.00
C VAL A 11 -11.77 -2.34 22.27
N ALA A 12 -13.03 -2.22 22.73
CA ALA A 12 -13.54 -2.96 23.87
C ALA A 12 -13.76 -4.44 23.55
N LEU A 13 -14.15 -4.80 22.32
CA LEU A 13 -14.20 -6.21 21.90
C LEU A 13 -12.78 -6.83 21.87
N ALA A 14 -11.78 -6.08 21.44
CA ALA A 14 -10.37 -6.53 21.53
C ALA A 14 -9.89 -6.67 22.99
N GLN A 15 -10.39 -5.84 23.91
CA GLN A 15 -10.02 -5.91 25.35
C GLN A 15 -10.77 -7.00 26.13
N TRP A 16 -11.96 -7.42 25.71
CA TRP A 16 -12.70 -8.51 26.38
C TRP A 16 -12.16 -9.89 26.05
N VAL A 17 -11.57 -10.09 24.87
CA VAL A 17 -10.84 -11.33 24.53
C VAL A 17 -9.46 -11.38 25.22
N SER A 18 -8.89 -10.22 25.58
CA SER A 18 -7.57 -10.14 26.24
C SER A 18 -7.56 -10.43 27.74
N ALA A 19 -8.71 -10.64 28.38
CA ALA A 19 -8.77 -10.84 29.85
C ALA A 19 -8.48 -12.29 30.31
N GLN A 20 -8.29 -13.26 29.39
CA GLN A 20 -8.07 -14.67 29.78
C GLN A 20 -6.87 -15.40 29.18
N GLN A 21 -6.12 -14.82 28.25
CA GLN A 21 -4.85 -15.40 27.79
C GLN A 21 -3.83 -14.31 27.56
N ALA A 22 -2.58 -14.51 28.01
CA ALA A 22 -1.46 -13.70 27.57
C ALA A 22 -1.46 -13.67 26.02
N PRO A 23 -1.17 -12.52 25.38
CA PRO A 23 -1.22 -12.44 23.94
C PRO A 23 -0.36 -13.54 23.34
N GLN A 24 -0.96 -14.38 22.50
CA GLN A 24 -0.21 -15.38 21.74
C GLN A 24 0.64 -14.63 20.71
N MET A 25 1.89 -14.36 21.08
CA MET A 25 2.92 -13.75 20.24
C MET A 25 3.51 -14.75 19.24
N GLU A 26 2.83 -15.87 19.00
CA GLU A 26 3.29 -16.86 18.03
C GLU A 26 3.11 -16.32 16.62
N ALA A 27 4.24 -16.10 15.95
CA ALA A 27 4.25 -15.68 14.56
C ALA A 27 3.69 -16.79 13.66
N LEU A 28 2.85 -16.40 12.71
CA LEU A 28 2.42 -17.32 11.66
C LEU A 28 3.61 -17.65 10.75
N PRO A 29 3.74 -18.89 10.28
CA PRO A 29 4.83 -19.25 9.37
C PRO A 29 4.70 -18.54 8.04
N ILE A 30 5.80 -18.44 7.33
CA ILE A 30 5.85 -18.03 5.94
C ILE A 30 5.41 -19.22 5.06
N ASP A 31 4.73 -18.95 3.95
CA ASP A 31 4.35 -19.98 2.94
C ASP A 31 5.61 -20.76 2.53
N PRO A 32 5.63 -22.10 2.67
CA PRO A 32 6.79 -22.91 2.31
C PRO A 32 7.16 -22.86 0.82
N ASN A 33 6.26 -22.37 -0.03
CA ASN A 33 6.52 -22.22 -1.46
C ASN A 33 7.26 -20.91 -1.82
N VAL A 34 7.45 -19.99 -0.88
CA VAL A 34 8.25 -18.79 -1.09
C VAL A 34 9.64 -18.95 -0.48
N ARG A 35 10.68 -18.63 -1.23
CA ARG A 35 12.05 -18.44 -0.72
C ARG A 35 12.15 -17.02 -0.18
N TYR A 36 12.02 -16.88 1.12
CA TYR A 36 12.08 -15.60 1.83
C TYR A 36 13.36 -15.52 2.65
N GLY A 37 13.96 -14.35 2.67
CA GLY A 37 15.11 -14.11 3.54
C GLY A 37 15.50 -12.63 3.60
N VAL A 38 16.42 -12.37 4.52
CA VAL A 38 17.08 -11.07 4.69
C VAL A 38 18.58 -11.31 4.53
N LEU A 39 19.22 -10.55 3.64
CA LEU A 39 20.67 -10.63 3.41
C LEU A 39 21.43 -9.95 4.56
N ASP A 40 22.72 -10.22 4.69
CA ASP A 40 23.58 -9.63 5.73
C ASP A 40 23.61 -8.09 5.69
N ASN A 41 23.37 -7.50 4.52
CA ASN A 41 23.25 -6.05 4.34
C ASN A 41 21.85 -5.49 4.63
N GLY A 42 20.91 -6.33 5.08
CA GLY A 42 19.54 -5.93 5.45
C GLY A 42 18.50 -6.00 4.32
N LEU A 43 18.92 -6.27 3.06
CA LEU A 43 17.98 -6.39 1.94
C LEU A 43 17.10 -7.62 2.11
N THR A 44 15.80 -7.42 1.95
CA THR A 44 14.80 -8.50 1.99
C THR A 44 14.55 -9.05 0.59
N TYR A 45 14.32 -10.35 0.46
CA TYR A 45 13.94 -10.94 -0.83
C TYR A 45 12.80 -11.96 -0.69
N TYR A 46 12.04 -12.08 -1.79
CA TYR A 46 10.96 -13.04 -1.99
C TYR A 46 11.12 -13.65 -3.37
N VAL A 47 11.23 -14.97 -3.44
CA VAL A 47 11.32 -15.71 -4.70
C VAL A 47 10.31 -16.85 -4.68
N ARG A 48 9.47 -16.92 -5.69
CA ARG A 48 8.46 -17.97 -5.81
C ARG A 48 8.40 -18.54 -7.22
N HIS A 49 8.42 -19.86 -7.34
CA HIS A 49 8.01 -20.51 -8.57
C HIS A 49 6.49 -20.49 -8.71
N ASN A 50 5.99 -20.00 -9.84
CA ASN A 50 4.56 -20.04 -10.20
C ASN A 50 4.40 -20.00 -11.71
N GLU A 51 3.50 -20.87 -12.25
CA GLU A 51 3.31 -21.03 -13.71
C GLU A 51 2.06 -20.32 -14.24
N THR A 52 1.57 -19.30 -13.56
CA THR A 52 0.37 -18.58 -13.99
C THR A 52 0.65 -17.08 -14.14
N PRO A 53 0.84 -16.64 -15.39
CA PRO A 53 0.87 -17.39 -16.64
C PRO A 53 2.18 -18.15 -16.86
N LYS A 54 2.12 -19.26 -17.63
CA LYS A 54 3.31 -20.03 -18.01
C LYS A 54 4.32 -19.22 -18.79
N ASN A 55 5.60 -19.53 -18.59
CA ASN A 55 6.73 -18.87 -19.24
C ASN A 55 6.76 -17.35 -19.02
N ARG A 56 6.27 -16.88 -17.89
CA ARG A 56 6.25 -15.46 -17.50
C ARG A 56 6.74 -15.28 -16.08
N ALA A 57 7.30 -14.10 -15.82
CA ALA A 57 7.74 -13.69 -14.49
C ALA A 57 7.45 -12.22 -14.21
N GLU A 58 7.38 -11.90 -12.93
CA GLU A 58 7.28 -10.58 -12.33
C GLU A 58 8.59 -10.26 -11.60
N PHE A 59 9.13 -9.07 -11.84
CA PHE A 59 10.32 -8.54 -11.18
C PHE A 59 9.97 -7.21 -10.54
N HIS A 60 10.01 -7.14 -9.21
CA HIS A 60 9.67 -5.93 -8.48
C HIS A 60 10.77 -5.59 -7.47
N ILE A 61 10.99 -4.29 -7.27
CA ILE A 61 11.70 -3.78 -6.11
C ILE A 61 10.78 -2.82 -5.37
N ALA A 62 10.49 -3.13 -4.12
CA ALA A 62 9.74 -2.29 -3.21
C ALA A 62 10.70 -1.58 -2.27
N GLN A 63 10.48 -0.29 -2.04
CA GLN A 63 11.30 0.52 -1.15
C GLN A 63 10.42 1.14 -0.08
N LYS A 64 10.82 1.05 1.19
CA LYS A 64 10.22 1.77 2.33
C LYS A 64 10.66 3.24 2.32
N VAL A 65 10.64 3.85 1.16
CA VAL A 65 11.13 5.19 0.86
C VAL A 65 10.11 5.91 -0.02
N GLY A 66 9.64 7.05 0.42
CA GLY A 66 8.68 7.86 -0.32
C GLY A 66 8.77 9.33 0.10
N SER A 67 7.82 10.14 -0.34
CA SER A 67 7.84 11.58 -0.15
C SER A 67 7.85 12.03 1.31
N ILE A 68 7.38 11.19 2.24
CA ILE A 68 7.38 11.48 3.67
C ILE A 68 8.80 11.72 4.25
N LEU A 69 9.83 11.18 3.60
CA LEU A 69 11.22 11.28 4.03
C LEU A 69 11.96 12.52 3.46
N GLU A 70 11.29 13.30 2.64
CA GLU A 70 11.84 14.52 2.07
C GLU A 70 11.99 15.64 3.11
N ASN A 71 13.05 16.42 3.00
CA ASN A 71 13.16 17.73 3.66
C ASN A 71 12.29 18.77 2.95
N GLU A 72 12.16 19.98 3.51
CA GLU A 72 11.37 21.05 2.88
C GLU A 72 11.88 21.46 1.50
N ASP A 73 13.20 21.46 1.32
CA ASP A 73 13.87 21.78 0.06
C ASP A 73 13.94 20.59 -0.92
N GLN A 74 13.36 19.44 -0.54
CA GLN A 74 13.34 18.20 -1.31
C GLN A 74 11.93 17.79 -1.75
N ARG A 75 10.91 18.61 -1.53
CA ARG A 75 9.50 18.27 -1.81
C ARG A 75 9.25 17.96 -3.28
N GLY A 76 9.01 16.67 -3.58
CA GLY A 76 8.84 16.11 -4.91
C GLY A 76 10.04 15.30 -5.41
N LEU A 77 11.14 15.21 -4.65
CA LEU A 77 12.34 14.52 -5.10
C LEU A 77 12.22 13.00 -5.02
N ALA A 78 11.35 12.46 -4.18
CA ALA A 78 11.04 11.02 -4.19
C ALA A 78 10.43 10.60 -5.54
N HIS A 79 9.45 11.34 -6.03
CA HIS A 79 8.82 11.11 -7.33
C HIS A 79 9.77 11.45 -8.49
N PHE A 80 10.55 12.53 -8.36
CA PHE A 80 11.57 12.87 -9.33
C PHE A 80 12.61 11.75 -9.49
N LEU A 81 13.03 11.14 -8.39
CA LEU A 81 13.96 10.02 -8.40
C LEU A 81 13.37 8.78 -9.07
N GLU A 82 12.07 8.55 -8.91
CA GLU A 82 11.35 7.49 -9.63
C GLU A 82 11.51 7.67 -11.14
N HIS A 83 11.30 8.87 -11.67
CA HIS A 83 11.50 9.18 -13.09
C HIS A 83 12.94 8.97 -13.52
N MET A 84 13.89 9.40 -12.71
CA MET A 84 15.32 9.25 -13.02
C MET A 84 15.75 7.79 -13.14
N ALA A 85 15.08 6.84 -12.48
CA ALA A 85 15.34 5.42 -12.62
C ALA A 85 15.12 4.89 -14.05
N PHE A 86 14.35 5.63 -14.88
CA PHE A 86 14.13 5.32 -16.31
C PHE A 86 14.99 6.17 -17.26
N ASN A 87 15.76 7.12 -16.73
CA ASN A 87 16.59 8.04 -17.50
C ASN A 87 18.05 7.61 -17.61
N GLY A 88 18.42 6.52 -16.97
CA GLY A 88 19.74 5.90 -17.06
C GLY A 88 20.25 5.34 -15.74
N THR A 89 20.96 4.25 -15.87
CA THR A 89 21.60 3.55 -14.76
C THR A 89 23.05 3.18 -15.18
N GLU A 90 23.82 2.65 -14.25
CA GLU A 90 25.23 2.28 -14.50
C GLU A 90 25.36 1.30 -15.67
N HIS A 91 24.54 0.23 -15.68
CA HIS A 91 24.62 -0.80 -16.72
C HIS A 91 23.77 -0.47 -17.96
N PHE A 92 22.81 0.45 -17.84
CA PHE A 92 21.93 0.87 -18.94
C PHE A 92 21.90 2.40 -19.06
N PRO A 93 22.96 3.03 -19.62
CA PRO A 93 23.03 4.48 -19.76
C PRO A 93 21.90 5.05 -20.62
N GLY A 94 21.35 6.19 -20.22
CA GLY A 94 20.29 6.89 -20.93
C GLY A 94 19.02 6.02 -21.06
N LYS A 95 18.44 5.96 -22.24
CA LYS A 95 17.22 5.17 -22.51
C LYS A 95 17.50 3.70 -22.92
N ASN A 96 18.73 3.21 -22.75
CA ASN A 96 19.10 1.86 -23.22
C ASN A 96 18.30 0.74 -22.54
N MET A 97 17.95 0.90 -21.27
CA MET A 97 17.10 -0.05 -20.55
C MET A 97 15.72 -0.19 -21.20
N LEU A 98 15.04 0.93 -21.40
CA LEU A 98 13.71 0.94 -22.03
C LEU A 98 13.77 0.39 -23.45
N ASN A 99 14.70 0.87 -24.27
CA ASN A 99 14.88 0.40 -25.64
C ASN A 99 15.15 -1.11 -25.68
N TYR A 100 15.98 -1.63 -24.77
CA TYR A 100 16.29 -3.06 -24.70
C TYR A 100 15.05 -3.88 -24.35
N LEU A 101 14.31 -3.49 -23.31
CA LEU A 101 13.14 -4.23 -22.83
C LEU A 101 11.98 -4.16 -23.84
N GLU A 102 11.74 -3.00 -24.47
CA GLU A 102 10.73 -2.84 -25.50
C GLU A 102 11.02 -3.69 -26.74
N ASN A 103 12.30 -3.78 -27.15
CA ASN A 103 12.72 -4.68 -28.24
C ASN A 103 12.51 -6.18 -27.90
N LYS A 104 12.30 -6.52 -26.63
CA LYS A 104 11.91 -7.86 -26.15
C LYS A 104 10.40 -8.03 -25.93
N GLY A 105 9.61 -7.01 -26.28
CA GLY A 105 8.15 -7.03 -26.18
C GLY A 105 7.59 -6.63 -24.82
N ILE A 106 8.44 -6.11 -23.91
CA ILE A 106 8.05 -5.59 -22.59
C ILE A 106 7.80 -4.09 -22.75
N LYS A 107 6.56 -3.64 -22.56
CA LYS A 107 6.12 -2.28 -22.92
C LYS A 107 6.22 -1.32 -21.74
N PHE A 108 6.84 -0.16 -21.96
CA PHE A 108 6.85 0.92 -20.98
C PHE A 108 5.41 1.45 -20.74
N GLY A 109 5.10 1.78 -19.50
CA GLY A 109 3.78 2.23 -19.07
C GLY A 109 2.74 1.11 -18.87
N VAL A 110 3.01 -0.10 -19.37
CA VAL A 110 2.15 -1.29 -19.21
C VAL A 110 2.85 -2.35 -18.37
N ASP A 111 3.94 -2.92 -18.90
CA ASP A 111 4.71 -3.98 -18.25
C ASP A 111 5.84 -3.40 -17.38
N ILE A 112 6.44 -2.28 -17.81
CA ILE A 112 7.44 -1.55 -17.02
C ILE A 112 6.74 -0.32 -16.46
N ASN A 113 6.74 -0.18 -15.14
CA ASN A 113 6.10 0.94 -14.47
C ASN A 113 6.68 1.12 -13.06
N ALA A 114 6.33 2.24 -12.43
CA ALA A 114 6.62 2.51 -11.05
C ALA A 114 5.53 3.39 -10.42
N TYR A 115 5.56 3.51 -9.13
CA TYR A 115 4.79 4.53 -8.42
C TYR A 115 5.52 4.98 -7.16
N THR A 116 5.33 6.24 -6.81
CA THR A 116 5.80 6.83 -5.55
C THR A 116 4.61 7.23 -4.70
N GLY A 117 4.55 6.67 -3.50
CA GLY A 117 3.63 7.05 -2.44
C GLY A 117 4.29 7.94 -1.39
N PHE A 118 3.57 8.16 -0.28
CA PHE A 118 4.13 8.88 0.87
C PHE A 118 5.24 8.07 1.54
N ASP A 119 5.02 6.78 1.78
CA ASP A 119 5.90 5.91 2.57
C ASP A 119 6.68 4.89 1.74
N GLU A 120 6.37 4.76 0.47
CA GLU A 120 6.90 3.70 -0.39
C GLU A 120 7.11 4.16 -1.83
N THR A 121 8.08 3.52 -2.51
CA THR A 121 8.26 3.57 -3.96
C THR A 121 8.43 2.15 -4.47
N VAL A 122 7.72 1.79 -5.52
CA VAL A 122 7.78 0.45 -6.11
C VAL A 122 8.03 0.55 -7.61
N TYR A 123 9.04 -0.18 -8.07
CA TYR A 123 9.33 -0.36 -9.50
C TYR A 123 9.00 -1.78 -9.90
N ARG A 124 8.51 -1.97 -11.11
CA ARG A 124 8.12 -3.29 -11.62
C ARG A 124 8.47 -3.50 -13.09
N ILE A 125 8.82 -4.74 -13.40
CA ILE A 125 8.88 -5.27 -14.76
C ILE A 125 8.00 -6.51 -14.76
N SER A 126 6.85 -6.42 -15.39
CA SER A 126 5.82 -7.45 -15.40
C SER A 126 5.86 -8.26 -16.69
N ASN A 127 5.25 -9.44 -16.65
CA ASN A 127 4.99 -10.28 -17.83
C ASN A 127 6.27 -10.66 -18.62
N VAL A 128 7.41 -10.78 -17.95
CA VAL A 128 8.72 -11.06 -18.56
C VAL A 128 8.77 -12.49 -19.11
N PRO A 129 9.10 -12.72 -20.40
CA PRO A 129 9.31 -14.07 -20.95
C PRO A 129 10.48 -14.79 -20.29
N THR A 130 10.22 -15.95 -19.64
CA THR A 130 11.25 -16.71 -18.91
C THR A 130 12.06 -17.69 -19.79
N GLN A 131 11.62 -17.92 -21.01
CA GLN A 131 12.34 -18.78 -21.97
C GLN A 131 13.66 -18.20 -22.45
N ASN A 132 13.89 -16.90 -22.26
CA ASN A 132 15.11 -16.21 -22.60
C ASN A 132 15.89 -15.87 -21.32
N GLN A 133 16.86 -16.71 -20.96
CA GLN A 133 17.64 -16.52 -19.74
C GLN A 133 18.37 -15.16 -19.72
N ASN A 134 18.91 -14.69 -20.86
CA ASN A 134 19.59 -13.39 -20.92
C ASN A 134 18.62 -12.22 -20.58
N LEU A 135 17.32 -12.36 -20.94
CA LEU A 135 16.32 -11.37 -20.58
C LEU A 135 16.01 -11.40 -19.08
N VAL A 136 15.87 -12.59 -18.51
CA VAL A 136 15.66 -12.80 -17.06
C VAL A 136 16.81 -12.19 -16.27
N ASP A 137 18.06 -12.49 -16.68
CA ASP A 137 19.27 -11.96 -16.03
C ASP A 137 19.35 -10.43 -16.19
N SER A 138 18.96 -9.89 -17.34
CA SER A 138 18.89 -8.43 -17.57
C SER A 138 17.83 -7.77 -16.70
N CYS A 139 16.66 -8.37 -16.52
CA CYS A 139 15.63 -7.82 -15.63
C CYS A 139 16.11 -7.80 -14.16
N LEU A 140 16.82 -8.85 -13.74
CA LEU A 140 17.42 -8.88 -12.41
C LEU A 140 18.49 -7.79 -12.25
N LEU A 141 19.31 -7.56 -13.28
CA LEU A 141 20.31 -6.47 -13.30
C LEU A 141 19.65 -5.08 -13.28
N VAL A 142 18.49 -4.91 -13.92
CA VAL A 142 17.70 -3.67 -13.82
C VAL A 142 17.24 -3.42 -12.40
N LEU A 143 16.75 -4.46 -11.69
CA LEU A 143 16.39 -4.31 -10.27
C LEU A 143 17.59 -3.91 -9.41
N TYR A 144 18.76 -4.49 -9.71
CA TYR A 144 20.01 -4.11 -9.03
C TYR A 144 20.36 -2.63 -9.27
N ASP A 145 20.27 -2.18 -10.52
CA ASP A 145 20.53 -0.78 -10.86
C ASP A 145 19.54 0.17 -10.19
N TRP A 146 18.28 -0.20 -10.14
CA TRP A 146 17.27 0.56 -9.39
C TRP A 146 17.52 0.57 -7.88
N ALA A 147 18.15 -0.48 -7.36
CA ALA A 147 18.48 -0.54 -5.94
C ALA A 147 19.62 0.42 -5.57
N CYS A 148 20.67 0.54 -6.41
CA CYS A 148 21.90 1.22 -5.98
C CYS A 148 22.72 1.93 -7.07
N ALA A 149 22.28 1.94 -8.34
CA ALA A 149 23.09 2.39 -9.47
C ALA A 149 22.33 3.32 -10.46
N ILE A 150 21.36 4.10 -9.97
CA ILE A 150 20.66 5.11 -10.78
C ILE A 150 21.63 6.25 -11.11
N SER A 151 21.72 6.62 -12.39
CA SER A 151 22.52 7.73 -12.86
C SER A 151 21.75 9.05 -12.66
N LEU A 152 22.34 9.98 -11.93
CA LEU A 152 21.74 11.28 -11.66
C LEU A 152 22.56 12.39 -12.34
N ASN A 153 22.63 12.34 -13.69
CA ASN A 153 23.34 13.30 -14.49
C ASN A 153 22.59 14.65 -14.52
N ASP A 154 23.31 15.76 -14.40
CA ASP A 154 22.72 17.10 -14.36
C ASP A 154 21.83 17.39 -15.57
N LYS A 155 22.28 16.99 -16.76
CA LYS A 155 21.54 17.16 -18.01
C LYS A 155 20.20 16.41 -17.99
N ASP A 156 20.20 15.14 -17.55
CA ASP A 156 19.00 14.31 -17.52
C ASP A 156 18.02 14.83 -16.47
N ILE A 157 18.53 15.34 -15.34
CA ILE A 157 17.71 16.02 -14.32
C ILE A 157 17.03 17.26 -14.91
N ASP A 158 17.75 18.12 -15.63
CA ASP A 158 17.15 19.32 -16.21
C ASP A 158 16.10 19.02 -17.27
N GLU A 159 16.33 17.98 -18.09
CA GLU A 159 15.35 17.52 -19.08
C GLU A 159 14.07 16.97 -18.40
N GLU A 160 14.20 16.30 -17.26
CA GLU A 160 13.08 15.68 -16.55
C GLU A 160 12.20 16.70 -15.80
N ARG A 161 12.72 17.86 -15.39
CA ARG A 161 11.92 18.91 -14.73
C ARG A 161 10.67 19.27 -15.53
N GLY A 162 10.83 19.43 -16.85
CA GLY A 162 9.74 19.75 -17.75
C GLY A 162 8.69 18.64 -17.84
N VAL A 163 9.12 17.38 -17.79
CA VAL A 163 8.23 16.20 -17.82
C VAL A 163 7.33 16.17 -16.57
N ILE A 164 7.92 16.33 -15.39
CA ILE A 164 7.17 16.35 -14.12
C ILE A 164 6.25 17.56 -14.04
N HIS A 165 6.67 18.72 -14.53
CA HIS A 165 5.80 19.89 -14.60
C HIS A 165 4.56 19.64 -15.48
N GLU A 166 4.73 19.00 -16.66
CA GLU A 166 3.60 18.64 -17.52
C GLU A 166 2.71 17.57 -16.87
N GLU A 167 3.29 16.61 -16.18
CA GLU A 167 2.52 15.64 -15.41
C GLU A 167 1.66 16.31 -14.32
N TRP A 168 2.25 17.20 -13.53
CA TRP A 168 1.51 17.99 -12.54
C TRP A 168 0.36 18.76 -13.19
N ARG A 169 0.60 19.39 -14.33
CA ARG A 169 -0.41 20.15 -15.05
C ARG A 169 -1.56 19.27 -15.56
N THR A 170 -1.26 18.07 -16.04
CA THR A 170 -2.25 17.16 -16.63
C THR A 170 -3.01 16.33 -15.60
N ARG A 171 -2.43 16.08 -14.44
CA ARG A 171 -3.09 15.38 -13.31
C ARG A 171 -4.06 16.26 -12.52
N ALA A 172 -4.14 17.54 -12.78
CA ALA A 172 -4.98 18.47 -12.03
C ALA A 172 -6.49 18.30 -12.32
N ASP A 173 -7.03 17.09 -12.07
CA ASP A 173 -8.47 16.84 -12.05
C ASP A 173 -9.13 17.35 -10.74
N ALA A 174 -10.45 17.23 -10.66
CA ALA A 174 -11.21 17.69 -9.48
C ALA A 174 -10.81 16.97 -8.18
N ASN A 175 -10.47 15.68 -8.25
CA ASN A 175 -10.05 14.90 -7.08
C ASN A 175 -8.68 15.38 -6.59
N TRP A 176 -7.74 15.56 -7.52
CA TRP A 176 -6.40 16.06 -7.20
C TRP A 176 -6.46 17.44 -6.52
N ARG A 177 -7.17 18.41 -7.14
CA ARG A 177 -7.35 19.74 -6.56
C ARG A 177 -8.04 19.69 -5.17
N THR A 178 -8.94 18.73 -4.98
CA THR A 178 -9.57 18.50 -3.66
C THR A 178 -8.53 18.02 -2.65
N TRP A 179 -7.66 17.09 -3.01
CA TRP A 179 -6.60 16.60 -2.12
C TRP A 179 -5.59 17.69 -1.77
N GLU A 180 -5.17 18.51 -2.71
CA GLU A 180 -4.27 19.65 -2.46
C GLU A 180 -4.81 20.60 -1.37
N VAL A 181 -6.14 20.76 -1.30
CA VAL A 181 -6.78 21.60 -0.28
C VAL A 181 -7.04 20.84 1.03
N THR A 182 -7.47 19.60 0.95
CA THR A 182 -7.97 18.86 2.14
C THR A 182 -6.88 18.13 2.90
N VAL A 183 -5.87 17.58 2.25
CA VAL A 183 -4.76 16.85 2.88
C VAL A 183 -4.02 17.70 3.92
N PRO A 184 -3.62 18.97 3.65
CA PRO A 184 -2.99 19.81 4.65
C PRO A 184 -3.84 20.03 5.91
N VAL A 185 -5.16 20.06 5.76
CA VAL A 185 -6.10 20.24 6.88
C VAL A 185 -6.26 18.93 7.66
N MET A 186 -6.44 17.80 6.94
CA MET A 186 -6.62 16.48 7.55
C MET A 186 -5.41 16.05 8.37
N PHE A 187 -4.22 16.36 7.88
CA PHE A 187 -2.94 15.99 8.48
C PHE A 187 -2.25 17.12 9.24
N ALA A 188 -3.00 18.16 9.64
CA ALA A 188 -2.43 19.31 10.36
C ALA A 188 -1.59 18.86 11.57
N GLY A 189 -0.35 19.33 11.65
CA GLY A 189 0.61 18.96 12.70
C GLY A 189 1.40 17.68 12.42
N SER A 190 1.20 17.05 11.26
CA SER A 190 1.99 15.91 10.78
C SER A 190 2.79 16.28 9.53
N GLN A 191 3.89 15.56 9.30
CA GLN A 191 4.67 15.63 8.05
C GLN A 191 3.82 15.30 6.80
N TYR A 192 2.82 14.43 6.91
CA TYR A 192 1.90 14.08 5.82
C TYR A 192 1.17 15.30 5.23
N ALA A 193 0.98 16.37 6.02
CA ALA A 193 0.24 17.56 5.59
C ALA A 193 0.81 18.23 4.33
N ASN A 194 2.11 18.11 4.08
CA ASN A 194 2.81 18.81 3.02
C ASN A 194 3.83 17.95 2.26
N ARG A 195 3.58 16.64 2.19
CA ARG A 195 4.45 15.66 1.49
C ARG A 195 3.71 14.88 0.39
N MET A 196 2.80 15.54 -0.32
CA MET A 196 2.22 14.91 -1.52
C MET A 196 3.35 14.57 -2.51
N PRO A 197 3.36 13.34 -3.08
CA PRO A 197 4.51 12.85 -3.85
C PRO A 197 4.94 13.71 -5.04
N ILE A 198 4.00 14.36 -5.71
CA ILE A 198 4.31 15.28 -6.83
C ILE A 198 5.14 16.50 -6.36
N GLY A 199 5.13 16.79 -5.06
CA GLY A 199 5.86 17.90 -4.47
C GLY A 199 5.32 19.29 -4.82
N THR A 200 6.21 20.27 -4.82
CA THR A 200 5.91 21.63 -5.24
C THR A 200 6.71 22.02 -6.47
N MET A 201 6.07 22.67 -7.43
CA MET A 201 6.76 23.07 -8.67
C MET A 201 7.87 24.10 -8.40
N GLU A 202 7.78 24.85 -7.32
CA GLU A 202 8.87 25.73 -6.88
C GLU A 202 10.15 24.92 -6.59
N VAL A 203 10.05 23.81 -5.85
CA VAL A 203 11.18 22.94 -5.56
C VAL A 203 11.58 22.17 -6.81
N VAL A 204 10.64 21.48 -7.47
CA VAL A 204 10.90 20.61 -8.64
C VAL A 204 11.65 21.36 -9.75
N MET A 205 11.29 22.60 -10.02
CA MET A 205 11.92 23.40 -11.07
C MET A 205 13.27 24.00 -10.69
N ASN A 206 13.61 24.09 -9.39
CA ASN A 206 14.77 24.89 -8.93
C ASN A 206 15.71 24.16 -7.97
N PHE A 207 15.42 22.91 -7.54
CA PHE A 207 16.31 22.23 -6.60
C PHE A 207 17.73 22.08 -7.16
N PRO A 208 18.78 22.23 -6.33
CA PRO A 208 20.15 21.96 -6.76
C PRO A 208 20.34 20.44 -6.96
N TYR A 209 21.06 20.02 -7.99
CA TYR A 209 21.27 18.60 -8.32
C TYR A 209 21.72 17.77 -7.11
N GLN A 210 22.52 18.36 -6.24
CA GLN A 210 23.03 17.70 -5.05
C GLN A 210 21.89 17.30 -4.09
N ALA A 211 20.79 18.06 -4.01
CA ALA A 211 19.66 17.72 -3.14
C ALA A 211 19.02 16.39 -3.53
N LEU A 212 18.92 16.09 -4.84
CA LEU A 212 18.42 14.80 -5.34
C LEU A 212 19.40 13.66 -5.03
N ARG A 213 20.70 13.90 -5.24
CA ARG A 213 21.76 12.94 -4.92
C ARG A 213 21.80 12.64 -3.43
N ASP A 214 21.66 13.67 -2.58
CA ASP A 214 21.61 13.51 -1.13
C ASP A 214 20.41 12.69 -0.68
N TYR A 215 19.23 12.93 -1.28
CA TYR A 215 18.04 12.12 -1.02
C TYR A 215 18.27 10.66 -1.42
N TYR A 216 18.78 10.42 -2.63
CA TYR A 216 19.08 9.09 -3.15
C TYR A 216 20.06 8.33 -2.25
N HIS A 217 21.23 8.88 -1.99
CA HIS A 217 22.28 8.22 -1.18
C HIS A 217 21.86 8.01 0.29
N LYS A 218 20.98 8.84 0.81
CA LYS A 218 20.48 8.70 2.17
C LYS A 218 19.48 7.57 2.31
N TRP A 219 18.61 7.37 1.32
CA TRP A 219 17.43 6.53 1.49
C TRP A 219 17.42 5.26 0.64
N TYR A 220 18.05 5.25 -0.55
CA TYR A 220 18.13 4.05 -1.42
C TYR A 220 19.26 3.16 -0.92
N ARG A 221 18.92 2.30 0.01
CA ARG A 221 19.87 1.41 0.68
C ARG A 221 19.23 0.07 1.03
N PRO A 222 20.02 -1.00 1.16
CA PRO A 222 19.52 -2.38 1.27
C PRO A 222 18.47 -2.62 2.35
N ASP A 223 18.64 -2.04 3.56
CA ASP A 223 17.73 -2.22 4.69
C ASP A 223 16.33 -1.62 4.47
N GLN A 224 16.15 -0.79 3.45
CA GLN A 224 14.88 -0.22 3.03
C GLN A 224 14.30 -0.89 1.77
N GLN A 225 14.93 -1.95 1.27
CA GLN A 225 14.60 -2.55 -0.04
C GLN A 225 14.16 -4.00 0.07
N GLY A 226 13.12 -4.33 -0.70
CA GLY A 226 12.64 -5.70 -0.90
C GLY A 226 12.65 -6.08 -2.38
N ILE A 227 13.31 -7.17 -2.73
CA ILE A 227 13.33 -7.75 -4.07
C ILE A 227 12.28 -8.86 -4.13
N ILE A 228 11.37 -8.75 -5.08
CA ILE A 228 10.28 -9.71 -5.27
C ILE A 228 10.34 -10.25 -6.70
N VAL A 229 10.58 -11.56 -6.85
CA VAL A 229 10.65 -12.22 -8.16
C VAL A 229 9.79 -13.47 -8.16
N ILE A 230 8.78 -13.49 -9.02
CA ILE A 230 7.79 -14.57 -9.05
C ILE A 230 7.58 -15.00 -10.51
N GLY A 231 7.58 -16.29 -10.78
CA GLY A 231 7.33 -16.74 -12.13
C GLY A 231 7.71 -18.19 -12.42
N ASP A 232 7.62 -18.52 -13.69
CA ASP A 232 7.92 -19.86 -14.22
C ASP A 232 9.44 -19.97 -14.48
N PHE A 233 10.19 -20.18 -13.41
CA PHE A 233 11.65 -20.37 -13.39
C PHE A 233 12.07 -21.24 -12.20
N ASP A 234 13.32 -21.65 -12.17
CA ASP A 234 13.95 -22.35 -11.04
C ASP A 234 14.17 -21.37 -9.88
N ALA A 235 13.38 -21.53 -8.80
CA ALA A 235 13.41 -20.63 -7.65
C ALA A 235 14.73 -20.71 -6.87
N ASP A 236 15.38 -21.88 -6.78
CA ASP A 236 16.65 -22.03 -6.06
C ASP A 236 17.78 -21.31 -6.80
N LYS A 237 17.78 -21.42 -8.14
CA LYS A 237 18.73 -20.68 -8.98
C LYS A 237 18.54 -19.18 -8.89
N MET A 238 17.28 -18.71 -8.94
CA MET A 238 16.95 -17.29 -8.83
C MET A 238 17.35 -16.73 -7.47
N GLU A 239 17.07 -17.47 -6.39
CA GLU A 239 17.47 -17.08 -5.04
C GLU A 239 18.99 -16.93 -4.94
N ALA A 240 19.75 -17.89 -5.49
CA ALA A 240 21.22 -17.84 -5.52
C ALA A 240 21.74 -16.60 -6.28
N GLN A 241 21.14 -16.28 -7.43
CA GLN A 241 21.48 -15.08 -8.21
C GLN A 241 21.19 -13.79 -7.44
N ILE A 242 20.05 -13.71 -6.75
CA ILE A 242 19.71 -12.56 -5.91
C ILE A 242 20.74 -12.39 -4.79
N LYS A 243 21.04 -13.46 -4.06
CA LYS A 243 22.06 -13.42 -2.99
C LYS A 243 23.42 -12.97 -3.49
N GLU A 244 23.87 -13.49 -4.64
CA GLU A 244 25.15 -13.12 -5.24
C GLU A 244 25.17 -11.66 -5.68
N LEU A 245 24.13 -11.17 -6.34
CA LEU A 245 24.09 -9.84 -6.93
C LEU A 245 23.87 -8.76 -5.85
N PHE A 246 22.79 -8.88 -5.08
CA PHE A 246 22.36 -7.86 -4.11
C PHE A 246 23.15 -7.90 -2.81
N GLY A 247 23.76 -9.04 -2.45
CA GLY A 247 24.65 -9.13 -1.30
C GLY A 247 25.93 -8.28 -1.43
N LYS A 248 26.26 -7.82 -2.64
CA LYS A 248 27.41 -6.92 -2.89
C LYS A 248 27.12 -5.46 -2.55
N ILE A 249 25.85 -5.08 -2.41
CA ILE A 249 25.45 -3.70 -2.09
C ILE A 249 25.85 -3.41 -0.65
N LYS A 250 26.63 -2.34 -0.47
CA LYS A 250 27.13 -1.96 0.86
C LYS A 250 26.13 -1.06 1.58
N MET A 251 25.93 -1.35 2.87
CA MET A 251 25.23 -0.41 3.76
C MET A 251 26.14 0.78 4.07
N PRO A 252 25.59 2.03 4.07
CA PRO A 252 26.32 3.18 4.59
C PRO A 252 26.69 2.99 6.07
N GLU A 253 27.93 3.33 6.47
CA GLU A 253 28.40 3.19 7.86
C GLU A 253 27.56 3.98 8.87
N ASN A 254 27.03 5.15 8.47
CA ASN A 254 26.18 6.03 9.29
C ASN A 254 24.80 6.17 8.68
N ALA A 255 24.15 5.04 8.40
CA ALA A 255 22.81 5.03 7.82
C ALA A 255 21.82 5.78 8.74
N ALA A 256 21.11 6.75 8.18
CA ALA A 256 20.09 7.49 8.92
C ALA A 256 18.93 6.56 9.32
N GLU A 257 18.42 6.68 10.53
CA GLU A 257 17.22 5.95 10.94
C GLU A 257 16.02 6.39 10.09
N ARG A 258 15.20 5.41 9.65
CA ARG A 258 13.94 5.72 8.99
C ARG A 258 12.93 6.23 10.01
N ILE A 259 12.48 7.44 9.81
CA ILE A 259 11.52 8.08 10.70
C ILE A 259 10.10 7.71 10.25
N TYR A 260 9.27 7.27 11.19
CA TYR A 260 7.83 7.10 11.02
C TYR A 260 7.12 8.31 11.62
N TYR A 261 6.67 9.22 10.77
CA TYR A 261 6.04 10.46 11.21
C TYR A 261 4.62 10.20 11.72
N THR A 262 4.34 10.64 12.92
CA THR A 262 3.04 10.43 13.56
C THR A 262 1.99 11.41 13.05
N VAL A 263 0.72 10.97 13.10
CA VAL A 263 -0.44 11.81 12.88
C VAL A 263 -1.08 12.10 14.25
N PRO A 264 -1.17 13.36 14.67
CA PRO A 264 -1.71 13.69 15.98
C PRO A 264 -3.20 13.41 16.09
N ASP A 265 -3.65 13.07 17.30
CA ASP A 265 -5.05 13.04 17.62
C ASP A 265 -5.64 14.46 17.71
N ASN A 266 -6.94 14.58 17.52
CA ASN A 266 -7.66 15.84 17.66
C ASN A 266 -8.74 15.73 18.75
N LYS A 267 -8.86 16.78 19.56
CA LYS A 267 -9.92 16.88 20.59
C LYS A 267 -11.25 17.34 20.00
N GLU A 268 -11.18 18.23 19.04
CA GLU A 268 -12.34 18.76 18.33
C GLU A 268 -12.35 18.23 16.90
N PRO A 269 -13.55 18.06 16.28
CA PRO A 269 -13.63 17.63 14.89
C PRO A 269 -12.88 18.57 13.94
N ILE A 270 -12.12 17.98 13.01
CA ILE A 270 -11.46 18.70 11.93
C ILE A 270 -12.39 18.68 10.72
N PHE A 271 -12.63 19.84 10.11
CA PHE A 271 -13.44 19.97 8.92
C PHE A 271 -12.57 20.39 7.73
N ALA A 272 -12.48 19.55 6.73
CA ALA A 272 -11.86 19.86 5.45
C ALA A 272 -12.94 19.79 4.36
N PHE A 273 -13.05 20.83 3.54
CA PHE A 273 -14.00 20.83 2.43
C PHE A 273 -13.45 21.62 1.25
N HIS A 274 -13.81 21.16 0.08
CA HIS A 274 -13.52 21.80 -1.19
C HIS A 274 -14.69 21.68 -2.13
N LYS A 275 -14.85 22.66 -3.00
CA LYS A 275 -15.86 22.64 -4.06
C LYS A 275 -15.16 22.86 -5.38
N ASP A 276 -15.28 21.88 -6.28
CA ASP A 276 -14.74 21.98 -7.63
C ASP A 276 -15.86 21.93 -8.67
N LYS A 277 -15.74 22.76 -9.72
CA LYS A 277 -16.74 22.87 -10.78
C LYS A 277 -16.81 21.62 -11.67
N GLU A 278 -15.77 20.80 -11.68
CA GLU A 278 -15.67 19.57 -12.47
C GLU A 278 -16.02 18.33 -11.64
N ALA A 279 -16.28 18.49 -10.33
CA ALA A 279 -16.74 17.40 -9.50
C ALA A 279 -18.15 16.94 -9.94
N THR A 280 -18.27 15.65 -10.24
CA THR A 280 -19.50 15.05 -10.76
C THR A 280 -20.46 14.58 -9.68
N TYR A 281 -20.02 14.55 -8.43
CA TYR A 281 -20.81 14.15 -7.25
C TYR A 281 -20.29 14.82 -5.98
N THR A 282 -21.14 14.87 -4.97
CA THR A 282 -20.72 15.25 -3.63
C THR A 282 -20.21 14.03 -2.88
N ARG A 283 -18.96 14.06 -2.44
CA ARG A 283 -18.37 13.01 -1.61
C ARG A 283 -18.23 13.51 -0.17
N VAL A 284 -18.55 12.64 0.76
CA VAL A 284 -18.36 12.85 2.20
C VAL A 284 -17.52 11.71 2.73
N ASP A 285 -16.41 12.04 3.39
CA ASP A 285 -15.57 11.10 4.12
C ASP A 285 -15.52 11.51 5.58
N ILE A 286 -15.77 10.56 6.48
CA ILE A 286 -15.72 10.77 7.93
C ILE A 286 -14.71 9.77 8.48
N TYR A 287 -13.68 10.28 9.14
CA TYR A 287 -12.59 9.49 9.70
C TYR A 287 -12.61 9.56 11.22
N MET A 288 -12.69 8.43 11.88
CA MET A 288 -12.54 8.29 13.33
C MET A 288 -11.17 7.66 13.59
N LYS A 289 -10.18 8.51 13.84
CA LYS A 289 -8.78 8.10 14.00
C LYS A 289 -8.57 7.24 15.23
N HIS A 290 -7.72 6.22 15.09
CA HIS A 290 -7.20 5.42 16.19
C HIS A 290 -5.76 4.95 15.87
N ASP A 291 -5.08 4.38 16.86
CA ASP A 291 -3.75 3.85 16.65
C ASP A 291 -3.80 2.53 15.85
N PRO A 292 -2.86 2.31 14.94
CA PRO A 292 -2.78 1.07 14.19
C PRO A 292 -2.37 -0.10 15.11
N MET A 293 -2.67 -1.31 14.68
CA MET A 293 -2.13 -2.50 15.35
C MET A 293 -0.60 -2.44 15.39
N PRO A 294 0.02 -2.70 16.56
CA PRO A 294 1.48 -2.77 16.66
C PRO A 294 2.08 -3.72 15.62
N ARG A 295 3.16 -3.29 14.99
CA ARG A 295 3.74 -4.01 13.83
C ARG A 295 4.14 -5.44 14.18
N GLU A 296 4.65 -5.68 15.40
CA GLU A 296 5.01 -6.98 15.93
C GLU A 296 3.84 -7.94 16.12
N MET A 297 2.61 -7.42 16.17
CA MET A 297 1.40 -8.24 16.30
C MET A 297 0.79 -8.62 14.94
N ARG A 298 1.08 -7.87 13.89
CA ARG A 298 0.44 -8.06 12.56
C ARG A 298 0.71 -9.44 11.96
N GLY A 299 1.92 -9.97 12.15
CA GLY A 299 2.34 -11.30 11.68
C GLY A 299 1.95 -12.47 12.58
N THR A 300 1.10 -12.28 13.58
CA THR A 300 0.75 -13.31 14.58
C THR A 300 -0.68 -13.85 14.40
N ILE A 301 -1.02 -14.89 15.16
CA ILE A 301 -2.40 -15.40 15.24
C ILE A 301 -3.37 -14.31 15.72
N ASN A 302 -2.94 -13.43 16.63
CA ASN A 302 -3.77 -12.31 17.08
C ASN A 302 -4.03 -11.30 15.95
N GLY A 303 -3.04 -11.06 15.08
CA GLY A 303 -3.22 -10.29 13.85
C GLY A 303 -4.30 -10.90 12.96
N ALA A 304 -4.21 -12.20 12.69
CA ALA A 304 -5.19 -12.89 11.86
C ALA A 304 -6.61 -12.91 12.47
N ILE A 305 -6.74 -13.00 13.80
CA ILE A 305 -8.02 -12.89 14.50
C ILE A 305 -8.60 -11.47 14.32
N ASN A 306 -7.78 -10.45 14.48
CA ASN A 306 -8.21 -9.06 14.30
C ASN A 306 -8.66 -8.80 12.86
N ASP A 307 -7.89 -9.28 11.87
CA ASP A 307 -8.24 -9.17 10.45
C ASP A 307 -9.55 -9.89 10.14
N TYR A 308 -9.76 -11.07 10.72
CA TYR A 308 -11.04 -11.78 10.61
C TYR A 308 -12.20 -10.92 11.14
N MET A 309 -12.06 -10.37 12.35
CA MET A 309 -13.09 -9.52 12.95
C MET A 309 -13.37 -8.29 12.09
N GLY A 310 -12.32 -7.60 11.64
CA GLY A 310 -12.44 -6.43 10.77
C GLY A 310 -13.16 -6.74 9.46
N GLN A 311 -12.82 -7.86 8.81
CA GLN A 311 -13.47 -8.29 7.57
C GLN A 311 -14.97 -8.63 7.77
N VAL A 312 -15.30 -9.37 8.83
CA VAL A 312 -16.71 -9.73 9.12
C VAL A 312 -17.53 -8.48 9.45
N VAL A 313 -17.00 -7.61 10.30
CA VAL A 313 -17.64 -6.32 10.63
C VAL A 313 -17.83 -5.47 9.38
N GLY A 314 -16.80 -5.37 8.54
CA GLY A 314 -16.87 -4.66 7.26
C GLY A 314 -17.95 -5.21 6.33
N ILE A 315 -18.11 -6.53 6.22
CA ILE A 315 -19.18 -7.16 5.43
C ILE A 315 -20.55 -6.75 5.99
N MET A 316 -20.78 -6.91 7.30
CA MET A 316 -22.07 -6.58 7.91
C MET A 316 -22.44 -5.10 7.75
N PHE A 317 -21.48 -4.18 7.92
CA PHE A 317 -21.71 -2.75 7.69
C PHE A 317 -22.09 -2.47 6.23
N ASN A 318 -21.32 -3.00 5.29
CA ASN A 318 -21.52 -2.70 3.86
C ASN A 318 -22.81 -3.37 3.32
N ASP A 319 -23.23 -4.49 3.88
CA ASP A 319 -24.54 -5.08 3.59
C ASP A 319 -25.68 -4.11 3.96
N ARG A 320 -25.63 -3.51 5.16
CA ARG A 320 -26.62 -2.50 5.60
C ARG A 320 -26.57 -1.24 4.74
N ILE A 321 -25.38 -0.76 4.38
CA ILE A 321 -25.23 0.38 3.46
C ILE A 321 -25.86 0.07 2.10
N SER A 322 -25.64 -1.14 1.59
CA SER A 322 -26.24 -1.61 0.34
C SER A 322 -27.78 -1.63 0.42
N GLU A 323 -28.34 -2.13 1.52
CA GLU A 323 -29.80 -2.11 1.75
C GLU A 323 -30.36 -0.68 1.78
N ILE A 324 -29.62 0.28 2.36
CA ILE A 324 -30.05 1.68 2.42
C ILE A 324 -30.06 2.28 1.01
N THR A 325 -29.04 2.03 0.20
CA THR A 325 -28.93 2.61 -1.17
C THR A 325 -30.02 2.09 -2.13
N GLN A 326 -30.61 0.94 -1.85
CA GLN A 326 -31.70 0.37 -2.66
C GLN A 326 -33.08 1.01 -2.37
N LYS A 327 -33.21 1.82 -1.33
CA LYS A 327 -34.49 2.46 -0.99
C LYS A 327 -34.75 3.68 -1.88
N PRO A 328 -36.03 3.95 -2.22
CA PRO A 328 -36.36 5.13 -3.03
C PRO A 328 -35.99 6.46 -2.38
N ASP A 329 -35.99 6.52 -1.07
CA ASP A 329 -35.67 7.68 -0.22
C ASP A 329 -34.23 7.64 0.33
N ALA A 330 -33.35 6.82 -0.27
CA ALA A 330 -31.95 6.70 0.15
C ALA A 330 -31.28 8.07 0.29
N PRO A 331 -30.59 8.35 1.41
CA PRO A 331 -29.97 9.66 1.67
C PRO A 331 -28.69 9.90 0.87
N PHE A 332 -28.11 8.85 0.26
CA PHE A 332 -26.92 8.88 -0.58
C PHE A 332 -27.04 7.86 -1.71
N ILE A 333 -26.23 8.03 -2.76
CA ILE A 333 -26.22 7.18 -3.97
C ILE A 333 -25.46 5.89 -3.71
N ALA A 334 -24.32 6.02 -3.04
CA ALA A 334 -23.44 4.91 -2.66
C ALA A 334 -22.77 5.24 -1.33
N GLY A 335 -22.28 4.22 -0.65
CA GLY A 335 -21.51 4.38 0.57
C GLY A 335 -20.66 3.16 0.84
N ALA A 336 -19.66 3.35 1.71
CA ALA A 336 -18.79 2.28 2.20
C ALA A 336 -18.36 2.58 3.63
N ILE A 337 -18.10 1.52 4.39
CA ILE A 337 -17.57 1.60 5.74
C ILE A 337 -16.45 0.56 5.85
N PHE A 338 -15.29 0.98 6.34
CA PHE A 338 -14.15 0.08 6.57
C PHE A 338 -13.22 0.65 7.64
N ASP A 339 -12.38 -0.20 8.19
CA ASP A 339 -11.30 0.15 9.09
C ASP A 339 -9.95 -0.11 8.41
N GLY A 340 -8.97 0.77 8.61
CA GLY A 340 -7.66 0.68 7.99
C GLY A 340 -6.89 1.99 8.04
N ASP A 341 -5.87 2.10 7.19
CA ASP A 341 -5.00 3.29 7.13
C ASP A 341 -5.82 4.59 7.08
N PHE A 342 -5.49 5.57 7.95
CA PHE A 342 -6.04 6.91 7.86
C PHE A 342 -5.56 7.58 6.58
N PHE A 343 -6.40 7.54 5.55
CA PHE A 343 -6.15 8.00 4.19
C PHE A 343 -4.90 7.35 3.56
N VAL A 344 -3.69 7.89 3.81
CA VAL A 344 -2.40 7.40 3.27
C VAL A 344 -1.36 7.14 4.36
N SER A 345 -1.72 7.33 5.62
CA SER A 345 -0.80 7.25 6.75
C SER A 345 -0.49 5.81 7.12
N LYS A 346 0.78 5.51 7.37
CA LYS A 346 1.22 4.21 7.93
C LYS A 346 1.33 4.22 9.47
N THR A 347 1.03 5.35 10.10
CA THR A 347 1.19 5.57 11.54
C THR A 347 -0.11 5.89 12.26
N LYS A 348 -1.21 5.95 11.54
CA LYS A 348 -2.55 6.18 12.08
C LYS A 348 -3.58 5.44 11.24
N ASP A 349 -4.46 4.72 11.90
CA ASP A 349 -5.63 4.09 11.29
C ASP A 349 -6.87 4.94 11.52
N ALA A 350 -7.93 4.64 10.79
CA ALA A 350 -9.23 5.24 10.99
C ALA A 350 -10.36 4.28 10.62
N PHE A 351 -11.40 4.30 11.45
CA PHE A 351 -12.69 3.81 11.02
C PHE A 351 -13.31 4.85 10.09
N THR A 352 -13.47 4.46 8.82
CA THR A 352 -13.81 5.37 7.73
C THR A 352 -15.22 5.12 7.22
N LEU A 353 -16.01 6.20 7.13
CA LEU A 353 -17.35 6.22 6.55
C LEU A 353 -17.29 7.07 5.27
N ILE A 354 -17.70 6.49 4.15
CA ILE A 354 -17.77 7.19 2.86
C ILE A 354 -19.23 7.22 2.40
N ALA A 355 -19.69 8.38 1.94
CA ALA A 355 -20.98 8.50 1.26
C ALA A 355 -20.89 9.39 0.02
N LEU A 356 -21.49 8.96 -1.08
CA LEU A 356 -21.69 9.76 -2.28
C LEU A 356 -23.09 10.35 -2.23
N GLY A 357 -23.17 11.67 -1.99
CA GLY A 357 -24.43 12.41 -1.90
C GLY A 357 -25.06 12.66 -3.27
N LYS A 358 -26.37 12.84 -3.26
CA LYS A 358 -27.13 13.39 -4.40
C LYS A 358 -26.76 14.87 -4.59
N ASP A 359 -27.21 15.46 -5.68
CA ASP A 359 -27.06 16.90 -5.92
C ASP A 359 -27.56 17.71 -4.73
N ASN A 360 -26.70 18.58 -4.19
CA ASN A 360 -26.93 19.35 -2.96
C ASN A 360 -27.22 18.51 -1.70
N GLY A 361 -27.00 17.21 -1.74
CA GLY A 361 -27.33 16.23 -0.70
C GLY A 361 -26.25 15.94 0.33
N ALA A 362 -25.24 16.79 0.50
CA ALA A 362 -24.13 16.55 1.44
C ALA A 362 -24.61 16.32 2.88
N ILE A 363 -25.54 17.15 3.36
CA ILE A 363 -26.07 17.03 4.73
C ILE A 363 -26.89 15.76 4.91
N ASP A 364 -27.66 15.35 3.91
CA ASP A 364 -28.45 14.12 3.98
C ASP A 364 -27.53 12.89 3.94
N ALA A 365 -26.46 12.94 3.14
CA ALA A 365 -25.44 11.89 3.09
C ALA A 365 -24.72 11.74 4.43
N ILE A 366 -24.28 12.85 5.05
CA ILE A 366 -23.67 12.85 6.39
C ILE A 366 -24.64 12.25 7.42
N LYS A 367 -25.88 12.76 7.47
CA LYS A 367 -26.89 12.28 8.42
C LYS A 367 -27.24 10.81 8.19
N GLY A 368 -27.29 10.38 6.93
CA GLY A 368 -27.62 9.01 6.57
C GLY A 368 -26.57 8.01 7.01
N ILE A 369 -25.31 8.27 6.66
CA ILE A 369 -24.21 7.37 7.00
C ILE A 369 -23.91 7.35 8.51
N MET A 370 -23.95 8.52 9.17
CA MET A 370 -23.78 8.64 10.61
C MET A 370 -24.91 7.99 11.40
N ARG A 371 -26.16 8.05 10.91
CA ARG A 371 -27.30 7.37 11.54
C ARG A 371 -27.09 5.86 11.57
N GLU A 372 -26.56 5.28 10.50
CA GLU A 372 -26.31 3.84 10.47
C GLU A 372 -25.14 3.46 11.39
N ALA A 373 -24.07 4.24 11.41
CA ALA A 373 -22.98 4.06 12.34
C ALA A 373 -23.46 4.14 13.82
N GLU A 374 -24.24 5.16 14.16
CA GLU A 374 -24.84 5.33 15.49
C GLU A 374 -25.81 4.19 15.84
N ARG A 375 -26.56 3.68 14.85
CA ARG A 375 -27.46 2.54 15.05
C ARG A 375 -26.70 1.29 15.42
N ILE A 376 -25.55 1.07 14.79
CA ILE A 376 -24.69 -0.09 15.08
C ILE A 376 -24.02 0.08 16.43
N ASP A 377 -23.55 1.27 16.77
CA ASP A 377 -22.99 1.56 18.11
C ASP A 377 -24.00 1.25 19.24
N ARG A 378 -25.25 1.59 19.05
CA ARG A 378 -26.29 1.39 20.06
C ARG A 378 -26.85 -0.01 20.15
N PHE A 379 -27.01 -0.69 19.04
CA PHE A 379 -27.77 -1.94 18.93
C PHE A 379 -26.96 -3.12 18.41
N GLY A 380 -25.74 -2.89 17.93
CA GLY A 380 -24.89 -3.91 17.34
C GLY A 380 -25.45 -4.52 16.06
N PHE A 381 -25.00 -5.70 15.78
CA PHE A 381 -25.45 -6.57 14.70
C PHE A 381 -26.29 -7.72 15.25
N THR A 382 -27.14 -8.28 14.43
CA THR A 382 -27.90 -9.49 14.78
C THR A 382 -27.07 -10.73 14.52
N ALA A 383 -27.38 -11.84 15.21
CA ALA A 383 -26.75 -13.13 14.96
C ALA A 383 -26.87 -13.59 13.49
N SER A 384 -28.01 -13.29 12.84
CA SER A 384 -28.22 -13.64 11.44
C SER A 384 -27.35 -12.81 10.46
N GLU A 385 -27.02 -11.55 10.77
CA GLU A 385 -26.08 -10.75 9.99
C GLU A 385 -24.67 -11.32 10.13
N TYR A 386 -24.27 -11.66 11.36
CA TYR A 386 -22.99 -12.29 11.62
C TYR A 386 -22.86 -13.64 10.88
N ASP A 387 -23.87 -14.52 10.97
CA ASP A 387 -23.84 -15.82 10.31
C ASP A 387 -23.70 -15.69 8.78
N ARG A 388 -24.41 -14.73 8.16
CA ARG A 388 -24.27 -14.45 6.72
C ARG A 388 -22.88 -13.93 6.37
N ALA A 389 -22.36 -12.97 7.12
CA ALA A 389 -21.05 -12.39 6.88
C ALA A 389 -19.93 -13.43 7.04
N ARG A 390 -20.00 -14.26 8.09
CA ARG A 390 -19.11 -15.39 8.31
C ARG A 390 -19.16 -16.38 7.15
N ALA A 391 -20.36 -16.78 6.72
CA ALA A 391 -20.53 -17.69 5.59
C ALA A 391 -19.96 -17.12 4.28
N THR A 392 -20.19 -15.83 4.04
CA THR A 392 -19.63 -15.09 2.87
C THR A 392 -18.12 -15.10 2.91
N LEU A 393 -17.52 -14.80 4.06
CA LEU A 393 -16.06 -14.75 4.21
C LEU A 393 -15.45 -16.15 4.05
N LEU A 394 -16.01 -17.18 4.69
CA LEU A 394 -15.57 -18.56 4.54
C LEU A 394 -15.65 -19.04 3.09
N SER A 395 -16.75 -18.74 2.39
CA SER A 395 -16.92 -19.09 0.97
C SER A 395 -15.87 -18.38 0.08
N ARG A 396 -15.52 -17.11 0.38
CA ARG A 396 -14.47 -16.39 -0.33
C ARG A 396 -13.12 -17.11 -0.19
N TYR A 397 -12.70 -17.44 1.02
CA TYR A 397 -11.44 -18.12 1.28
C TYR A 397 -11.43 -19.55 0.73
N GLU A 398 -12.56 -20.27 0.79
CA GLU A 398 -12.71 -21.57 0.15
C GLU A 398 -12.50 -21.50 -1.37
N ASN A 399 -13.05 -20.49 -2.03
CA ASN A 399 -12.87 -20.29 -3.46
C ASN A 399 -11.42 -19.92 -3.79
N MET A 400 -10.79 -19.03 -3.02
CA MET A 400 -9.36 -18.72 -3.17
C MET A 400 -8.49 -19.98 -3.00
N TYR A 401 -8.80 -20.83 -2.01
CA TYR A 401 -8.11 -22.10 -1.81
C TYR A 401 -8.32 -23.08 -2.97
N LYS A 402 -9.53 -23.20 -3.50
CA LYS A 402 -9.83 -24.05 -4.67
C LYS A 402 -9.08 -23.56 -5.92
N GLU A 403 -8.99 -22.27 -6.09
CA GLU A 403 -8.33 -21.62 -7.24
C GLU A 403 -6.82 -21.37 -7.02
N ARG A 404 -6.23 -21.83 -5.93
CA ARG A 404 -4.83 -21.53 -5.56
C ARG A 404 -3.79 -21.85 -6.63
N ASN A 405 -4.06 -22.85 -7.50
CA ASN A 405 -3.17 -23.20 -8.61
C ASN A 405 -3.33 -22.27 -9.83
N ASN A 406 -4.36 -21.42 -9.84
CA ASN A 406 -4.63 -20.42 -10.87
C ASN A 406 -4.25 -19.00 -10.40
N HIS A 407 -3.67 -18.87 -9.21
CA HIS A 407 -3.25 -17.58 -8.67
C HIS A 407 -2.10 -17.00 -9.52
N LYS A 408 -2.24 -15.75 -9.92
CA LYS A 408 -1.33 -15.13 -10.88
C LYS A 408 -0.02 -14.70 -10.21
N ASN A 409 1.05 -14.62 -11.00
CA ASN A 409 2.34 -14.11 -10.55
C ASN A 409 2.23 -12.72 -9.92
N ILE A 410 1.45 -11.82 -10.54
CA ILE A 410 1.26 -10.46 -10.06
C ILE A 410 0.55 -10.40 -8.70
N ASP A 411 -0.41 -11.29 -8.44
CA ASP A 411 -1.16 -11.31 -7.19
C ASP A 411 -0.23 -11.67 -6.01
N TYR A 412 0.68 -12.65 -6.20
CA TYR A 412 1.73 -12.95 -5.23
C TYR A 412 2.73 -11.79 -5.07
N ALA A 413 3.06 -11.11 -6.15
CA ALA A 413 3.97 -9.96 -6.07
C ALA A 413 3.37 -8.85 -5.19
N GLU A 414 2.09 -8.53 -5.37
CA GLU A 414 1.37 -7.55 -4.57
C GLU A 414 1.27 -7.97 -3.09
N GLU A 415 1.01 -9.26 -2.81
CA GLU A 415 1.00 -9.81 -1.46
C GLU A 415 2.35 -9.62 -0.76
N TYR A 416 3.46 -9.94 -1.44
CA TYR A 416 4.79 -9.84 -0.84
C TYR A 416 5.28 -8.39 -0.73
N ILE A 417 4.89 -7.50 -1.65
CA ILE A 417 5.11 -6.05 -1.50
C ILE A 417 4.41 -5.55 -0.24
N ARG A 418 3.14 -5.92 -0.02
CA ARG A 418 2.39 -5.56 1.18
C ARG A 418 3.04 -6.09 2.45
N HIS A 419 3.43 -7.36 2.46
CA HIS A 419 4.15 -7.94 3.59
C HIS A 419 5.46 -7.19 3.88
N PHE A 420 6.22 -6.83 2.85
CA PHE A 420 7.46 -6.07 3.02
C PHE A 420 7.18 -4.67 3.60
N ILE A 421 6.25 -3.91 3.03
CA ILE A 421 5.98 -2.52 3.41
C ILE A 421 5.27 -2.44 4.77
N ASP A 422 4.17 -3.18 4.94
CA ASP A 422 3.25 -3.02 6.05
C ASP A 422 3.47 -4.04 7.18
N GLY A 423 4.16 -5.13 6.89
CA GLY A 423 4.20 -6.31 7.74
C GLY A 423 2.96 -7.17 7.55
N GLY A 424 2.68 -8.03 8.50
CA GLY A 424 1.54 -8.95 8.42
C GLY A 424 2.01 -10.40 8.33
N TYR A 425 1.15 -11.26 7.83
CA TYR A 425 1.42 -12.70 7.65
C TYR A 425 1.22 -13.10 6.18
N ILE A 426 2.01 -14.05 5.74
CA ILE A 426 1.93 -14.67 4.41
C ILE A 426 2.10 -16.19 4.52
N PRO A 427 1.21 -16.90 5.24
CA PRO A 427 1.36 -18.34 5.46
C PRO A 427 0.88 -19.18 4.26
N GLY A 428 0.34 -18.52 3.25
CA GLY A 428 -0.30 -19.09 2.09
C GLY A 428 -1.77 -19.45 2.31
N ILE A 429 -2.53 -19.40 1.24
CA ILE A 429 -4.01 -19.49 1.25
C ILE A 429 -4.55 -20.78 1.90
N GLU A 430 -3.82 -21.89 1.82
CA GLU A 430 -4.24 -23.14 2.48
C GLU A 430 -4.25 -22.99 4.00
N MET A 431 -3.19 -22.40 4.56
CA MET A 431 -3.09 -22.15 5.99
C MET A 431 -4.07 -21.08 6.44
N GLU A 432 -4.22 -19.99 5.69
CA GLU A 432 -5.20 -18.93 5.98
C GLU A 432 -6.63 -19.49 6.03
N TYR A 433 -7.02 -20.28 5.02
CA TYR A 433 -8.34 -20.90 4.99
C TYR A 433 -8.55 -21.87 6.17
N ASN A 434 -7.54 -22.68 6.52
CA ASN A 434 -7.63 -23.58 7.67
C ASN A 434 -7.70 -22.82 8.99
N LEU A 435 -6.92 -21.76 9.16
CA LEU A 435 -6.96 -20.88 10.31
C LEU A 435 -8.34 -20.22 10.46
N LEU A 436 -8.89 -19.69 9.37
CA LEU A 436 -10.22 -19.08 9.34
C LEU A 436 -11.31 -20.06 9.80
N LYS A 437 -11.25 -21.33 9.37
CA LYS A 437 -12.18 -22.38 9.84
C LYS A 437 -12.04 -22.68 11.33
N GLN A 438 -10.85 -22.50 11.89
CA GLN A 438 -10.60 -22.72 13.32
C GLN A 438 -11.07 -21.55 14.19
N ILE A 439 -10.79 -20.32 13.77
CA ILE A 439 -11.11 -19.13 14.57
C ILE A 439 -12.58 -18.71 14.45
N SER A 440 -13.19 -18.86 13.28
CA SER A 440 -14.56 -18.37 13.04
C SER A 440 -15.65 -18.97 13.95
N PRO A 441 -15.60 -20.25 14.40
CA PRO A 441 -16.58 -20.77 15.36
C PRO A 441 -16.37 -20.24 16.79
N ALA A 442 -15.18 -19.78 17.14
CA ALA A 442 -14.86 -19.29 18.48
C ALA A 442 -15.26 -17.83 18.70
N ILE A 443 -15.57 -17.10 17.62
CA ILE A 443 -16.00 -15.70 17.64
C ILE A 443 -17.52 -15.66 17.36
N THR A 444 -18.26 -15.04 18.26
CA THR A 444 -19.74 -14.99 18.19
C THR A 444 -20.27 -13.58 18.39
#